data_28b77765d33a514ccb20dca0fc2f6ac1
#
_entry.id   28b77765d33a514ccb20dca0fc2f6ac1
#
_cell.length_a   1.000
_cell.length_b   1.000
_cell.length_c   1.000
_cell.angle_alpha   90.00
_cell.angle_beta   90.00
_cell.angle_gamma   90.00
#
_symmetry.space_group_name_H-M   'P 1'
#
loop_
_entity.id
_entity.type
_entity.pdbx_description
1 polymer ?
#
loop_
_entity_poly.entity_id
_entity_poly.type
_entity_poly.pdbx_seq_one_letter_code
_entity_poly.pdbx_strand_id
1 'polypeptide(L)'
;MAQNSARGLLTSVDSLFTTQAERDEAQCERVITIPTEQISDFPNHPFKVILDDNMREMVESIRQYGVLVPTLVRPNPEGGYQMISGHRRKMASELAGVPLPCIVRDLTDDEAIIIMIDSNLQRENILPSEKAFAYKMKLDAMKRQGQRTDLTSATLLQKSDKRTSREILAEQTGESHEQIRKYIRLTYLLPELLAMVDNSVLKDKDTKQIAMRPAVELSYLSEGEQRTLLETMECEDCTPSHAQTIKMREFSKAGKLTPEVILSILQEEKPNQKEQFKIPKERISKYFAPGTPAQKMEDTIVKALELYRKRQRDQSR
;
A
#
# COMPACT_ATOMS: atom_id res chain seq x y z
N MET A 1 -28.43 -44.83 -30.71
CA MET A 1 -27.39 -45.52 -29.93
C MET A 1 -26.68 -44.51 -29.05
N ALA A 2 -27.02 -44.51 -27.78
CA ALA A 2 -26.44 -43.65 -26.78
C ALA A 2 -25.30 -44.40 -26.10
N GLN A 3 -24.06 -43.95 -26.29
CA GLN A 3 -22.94 -44.46 -25.52
C GLN A 3 -22.71 -43.53 -24.30
N ASN A 4 -22.96 -44.11 -23.15
CA ASN A 4 -22.82 -43.60 -21.80
C ASN A 4 -21.38 -43.10 -21.53
N SER A 5 -21.25 -41.85 -21.17
CA SER A 5 -20.09 -41.27 -20.55
C SER A 5 -20.09 -41.49 -19.01
N ALA A 6 -19.93 -42.73 -18.58
CA ALA A 6 -19.77 -43.09 -17.17
C ALA A 6 -18.29 -43.09 -16.71
N ARG A 7 -17.41 -42.30 -17.38
CA ARG A 7 -15.96 -42.28 -17.08
C ARG A 7 -15.55 -41.22 -16.06
N GLY A 8 -16.48 -40.43 -15.51
CA GLY A 8 -16.18 -39.35 -14.55
C GLY A 8 -16.42 -39.70 -13.07
N LEU A 9 -16.79 -40.94 -12.73
CA LEU A 9 -17.15 -41.36 -11.36
C LEU A 9 -16.31 -42.50 -10.80
N LEU A 10 -15.22 -42.85 -11.48
CA LEU A 10 -14.23 -43.76 -10.90
C LEU A 10 -13.27 -42.97 -10.03
N THR A 11 -13.62 -42.74 -8.74
CA THR A 11 -12.64 -42.59 -7.66
C THR A 11 -11.60 -43.70 -7.85
N SER A 12 -10.30 -43.36 -7.80
CA SER A 12 -9.24 -44.34 -8.01
C SER A 12 -9.49 -45.54 -7.10
N VAL A 13 -9.24 -46.76 -7.59
CA VAL A 13 -9.47 -48.02 -6.86
C VAL A 13 -8.77 -47.99 -5.50
N ASP A 14 -7.62 -47.27 -5.40
CA ASP A 14 -6.89 -47.03 -4.15
C ASP A 14 -7.72 -46.34 -3.08
N SER A 15 -8.65 -45.44 -3.44
CA SER A 15 -9.51 -44.73 -2.48
C SER A 15 -10.56 -45.66 -1.79
N LEU A 16 -10.80 -46.83 -2.35
CA LEU A 16 -11.70 -47.83 -1.74
C LEU A 16 -11.00 -48.70 -0.68
N PHE A 17 -9.67 -48.74 -0.69
CA PHE A 17 -8.89 -49.58 0.24
C PHE A 17 -8.18 -48.78 1.32
N THR A 18 -8.23 -47.44 1.30
CA THR A 18 -7.69 -46.59 2.37
C THR A 18 -8.69 -46.48 3.52
N THR A 19 -8.19 -46.69 4.74
CA THR A 19 -8.98 -46.46 5.97
C THR A 19 -9.28 -44.96 6.15
N GLN A 20 -10.30 -44.64 6.96
CA GLN A 20 -10.60 -43.22 7.27
C GLN A 20 -9.39 -42.52 7.90
N ALA A 21 -8.66 -43.24 8.78
CA ALA A 21 -7.43 -42.72 9.40
C ALA A 21 -6.33 -42.37 8.39
N GLU A 22 -6.13 -43.22 7.37
CA GLU A 22 -5.15 -42.97 6.28
C GLU A 22 -5.57 -41.79 5.38
N ARG A 23 -6.91 -41.58 5.18
CA ARG A 23 -7.41 -40.41 4.45
C ARG A 23 -7.22 -39.13 5.25
N ASP A 24 -7.51 -39.17 6.55
CA ASP A 24 -7.29 -38.05 7.46
C ASP A 24 -5.79 -37.72 7.59
N GLU A 25 -4.94 -38.74 7.62
CA GLU A 25 -3.48 -38.59 7.66
C GLU A 25 -2.90 -38.07 6.32
N ALA A 26 -3.51 -38.44 5.17
CA ALA A 26 -3.17 -37.90 3.86
C ALA A 26 -3.62 -36.45 3.69
N GLN A 27 -4.67 -36.00 4.42
CA GLN A 27 -5.13 -34.63 4.47
C GLN A 27 -4.39 -33.74 5.50
N CYS A 28 -3.63 -34.37 6.43
CA CYS A 28 -2.80 -33.62 7.37
C CYS A 28 -1.67 -32.89 6.63
N GLU A 29 -1.57 -31.58 6.87
CA GLU A 29 -0.47 -30.77 6.36
C GLU A 29 0.86 -31.29 6.90
N ARG A 30 1.69 -31.81 6.03
CA ARG A 30 3.04 -32.31 6.40
C ARG A 30 4.05 -31.18 6.25
N VAL A 31 4.88 -31.01 7.29
CA VAL A 31 6.05 -30.14 7.22
C VAL A 31 7.18 -30.93 6.57
N ILE A 32 7.68 -30.45 5.44
CA ILE A 32 8.86 -31.00 4.76
C ILE A 32 9.99 -29.97 4.76
N THR A 33 11.21 -30.44 4.83
CA THR A 33 12.40 -29.58 4.79
C THR A 33 12.86 -29.45 3.34
N ILE A 34 12.88 -28.22 2.82
CA ILE A 34 13.23 -27.92 1.43
C ILE A 34 14.48 -27.04 1.40
N PRO A 35 15.49 -27.36 0.56
CA PRO A 35 16.59 -26.44 0.28
C PRO A 35 16.07 -25.13 -0.30
N THR A 36 16.61 -23.98 0.17
CA THR A 36 16.12 -22.66 -0.22
C THR A 36 16.27 -22.39 -1.72
N GLU A 37 17.25 -23.01 -2.38
CA GLU A 37 17.50 -22.93 -3.82
C GLU A 37 16.37 -23.52 -4.68
N GLN A 38 15.57 -24.43 -4.09
CA GLN A 38 14.41 -25.02 -4.77
C GLN A 38 13.13 -24.19 -4.60
N ILE A 39 13.19 -23.07 -3.88
CA ILE A 39 12.04 -22.22 -3.58
C ILE A 39 12.19 -20.89 -4.32
N SER A 40 11.41 -20.68 -5.36
CA SER A 40 11.30 -19.40 -6.06
C SER A 40 10.41 -18.42 -5.31
N ASP A 41 10.63 -17.12 -5.50
CA ASP A 41 9.74 -16.09 -4.94
C ASP A 41 8.46 -15.99 -5.79
N PHE A 42 7.38 -15.51 -5.16
CA PHE A 42 6.14 -15.24 -5.87
C PHE A 42 6.32 -14.05 -6.83
N PRO A 43 5.90 -14.15 -8.11
CA PRO A 43 6.06 -13.07 -9.07
C PRO A 43 5.28 -11.82 -8.61
N ASN A 44 5.91 -10.65 -8.78
CA ASN A 44 5.34 -9.36 -8.40
C ASN A 44 4.93 -9.25 -6.91
N HIS A 45 5.67 -9.94 -6.03
CA HIS A 45 5.44 -9.86 -4.58
C HIS A 45 5.49 -8.39 -4.10
N PRO A 46 4.39 -7.84 -3.55
CA PRO A 46 4.31 -6.41 -3.27
C PRO A 46 5.14 -5.97 -2.05
N PHE A 47 5.42 -6.89 -1.13
CA PHE A 47 6.08 -6.57 0.14
C PHE A 47 7.60 -6.77 0.03
N LYS A 48 8.35 -5.72 0.36
CA LYS A 48 9.82 -5.75 0.31
C LYS A 48 10.38 -6.50 1.52
N VAL A 49 11.41 -7.31 1.28
CA VAL A 49 12.23 -7.89 2.35
C VAL A 49 13.45 -7.01 2.53
N ILE A 50 13.58 -6.41 3.70
CA ILE A 50 14.65 -5.46 4.02
C ILE A 50 15.67 -6.16 4.93
N LEU A 51 16.96 -5.94 4.66
CA LEU A 51 18.07 -6.38 5.50
C LEU A 51 18.32 -5.35 6.62
N ASP A 52 17.43 -5.36 7.60
CA ASP A 52 17.50 -4.55 8.81
C ASP A 52 18.15 -5.30 9.99
N ASP A 53 18.28 -4.63 11.13
CA ASP A 53 18.82 -5.27 12.34
C ASP A 53 17.94 -6.42 12.82
N ASN A 54 16.62 -6.32 12.67
CA ASN A 54 15.70 -7.42 12.97
C ASN A 54 15.93 -8.64 12.07
N MET A 55 16.38 -8.42 10.81
CA MET A 55 16.76 -9.52 9.93
C MET A 55 18.04 -10.19 10.42
N ARG A 56 19.04 -9.41 10.88
CA ARG A 56 20.28 -9.97 11.46
C ARG A 56 20.01 -10.81 12.70
N GLU A 57 19.16 -10.33 13.61
CA GLU A 57 18.72 -11.09 14.78
C GLU A 57 18.00 -12.39 14.38
N MET A 58 17.14 -12.33 13.36
CA MET A 58 16.46 -13.52 12.83
C MET A 58 17.45 -14.53 12.25
N VAL A 59 18.48 -14.10 11.50
CA VAL A 59 19.53 -14.97 10.97
C VAL A 59 20.29 -15.68 12.11
N GLU A 60 20.64 -14.94 13.17
CA GLU A 60 21.35 -15.51 14.31
C GLU A 60 20.49 -16.51 15.08
N SER A 61 19.21 -16.17 15.28
CA SER A 61 18.24 -17.09 15.88
C SER A 61 18.07 -18.38 15.06
N ILE A 62 18.02 -18.27 13.72
CA ILE A 62 17.90 -19.44 12.84
C ILE A 62 19.17 -20.28 12.86
N ARG A 63 20.36 -19.68 12.97
CA ARG A 63 21.63 -20.44 13.14
C ARG A 63 21.64 -21.25 14.42
N GLN A 64 21.10 -20.70 15.50
CA GLN A 64 21.13 -21.32 16.82
C GLN A 64 20.02 -22.37 17.01
N TYR A 65 18.81 -22.07 16.55
CA TYR A 65 17.61 -22.86 16.87
C TYR A 65 16.92 -23.47 15.64
N GLY A 66 17.38 -23.15 14.44
CA GLY A 66 16.66 -23.48 13.21
C GLY A 66 15.40 -22.61 13.03
N VAL A 67 14.65 -22.92 12.00
CA VAL A 67 13.36 -22.23 11.73
C VAL A 67 12.25 -22.92 12.50
N LEU A 68 11.73 -22.26 13.55
CA LEU A 68 10.74 -22.83 14.46
C LEU A 68 9.33 -22.90 13.88
N VAL A 69 8.97 -21.94 13.01
CA VAL A 69 7.65 -21.86 12.39
C VAL A 69 7.80 -22.13 10.90
N PRO A 70 7.16 -23.17 10.35
CA PRO A 70 7.27 -23.50 8.94
C PRO A 70 6.71 -22.39 8.05
N THR A 71 7.23 -22.32 6.82
CA THR A 71 6.76 -21.40 5.77
C THR A 71 5.74 -22.09 4.88
N LEU A 72 4.94 -21.31 4.15
CA LEU A 72 3.96 -21.83 3.21
C LEU A 72 4.48 -21.71 1.79
N VAL A 73 4.48 -22.82 1.07
CA VAL A 73 4.87 -22.91 -0.33
C VAL A 73 3.83 -23.70 -1.13
N ARG A 74 3.84 -23.53 -2.43
CA ARG A 74 3.10 -24.40 -3.38
C ARG A 74 4.03 -25.03 -4.40
N PRO A 75 3.64 -26.13 -5.07
CA PRO A 75 4.37 -26.64 -6.23
C PRO A 75 4.44 -25.56 -7.32
N ASN A 76 5.62 -25.39 -7.92
CA ASN A 76 5.80 -24.48 -9.05
C ASN A 76 5.63 -25.27 -10.36
N PRO A 77 4.79 -24.84 -11.32
CA PRO A 77 4.65 -25.48 -12.62
C PRO A 77 5.96 -25.61 -13.41
N GLU A 78 6.90 -24.71 -13.16
CA GLU A 78 8.24 -24.70 -13.80
C GLU A 78 9.26 -25.61 -13.09
N GLY A 79 8.86 -26.27 -12.01
CA GLY A 79 9.70 -27.13 -11.17
C GLY A 79 10.04 -26.49 -9.82
N GLY A 80 10.25 -27.33 -8.81
CA GLY A 80 10.47 -26.88 -7.43
C GLY A 80 9.22 -26.33 -6.77
N TYR A 81 9.41 -25.31 -5.93
CA TYR A 81 8.34 -24.71 -5.12
C TYR A 81 8.31 -23.21 -5.27
N GLN A 82 7.15 -22.61 -5.00
CA GLN A 82 6.95 -21.17 -5.00
C GLN A 82 6.54 -20.69 -3.60
N MET A 83 7.24 -19.69 -3.07
CA MET A 83 6.98 -19.11 -1.74
C MET A 83 5.65 -18.32 -1.74
N ILE A 84 4.79 -18.66 -0.79
CA ILE A 84 3.52 -17.93 -0.57
C ILE A 84 3.60 -17.04 0.67
N SER A 85 4.12 -17.59 1.78
CA SER A 85 4.29 -16.82 3.02
C SER A 85 5.55 -17.23 3.75
N GLY A 86 6.32 -16.24 4.21
CA GLY A 86 7.54 -16.44 4.98
C GLY A 86 8.83 -15.99 4.29
N HIS A 87 8.76 -15.04 3.34
CA HIS A 87 9.91 -14.53 2.58
C HIS A 87 11.08 -14.05 3.46
N ARG A 88 10.81 -13.42 4.62
CA ARG A 88 11.87 -13.04 5.57
C ARG A 88 12.58 -14.27 6.15
N ARG A 89 11.82 -15.34 6.48
CA ARG A 89 12.40 -16.61 6.98
C ARG A 89 13.20 -17.33 5.90
N LYS A 90 12.74 -17.33 4.65
CA LYS A 90 13.50 -17.84 3.51
C LYS A 90 14.85 -17.12 3.41
N MET A 91 14.85 -15.77 3.31
CA MET A 91 16.09 -15.00 3.20
C MET A 91 17.02 -15.22 4.41
N ALA A 92 16.47 -15.26 5.63
CA ALA A 92 17.28 -15.53 6.81
C ALA A 92 17.86 -16.95 6.83
N SER A 93 17.14 -17.96 6.32
CA SER A 93 17.62 -19.32 6.15
C SER A 93 18.73 -19.41 5.08
N GLU A 94 18.60 -18.70 3.97
CA GLU A 94 19.65 -18.57 2.96
C GLU A 94 20.94 -18.00 3.54
N LEU A 95 20.84 -16.90 4.30
CA LEU A 95 21.97 -16.25 4.96
C LEU A 95 22.56 -17.10 6.10
N ALA A 96 21.75 -17.94 6.73
CA ALA A 96 22.20 -18.86 7.78
C ALA A 96 22.78 -20.17 7.22
N GLY A 97 22.53 -20.51 5.95
CA GLY A 97 22.92 -21.77 5.32
C GLY A 97 22.11 -22.97 5.85
N VAL A 98 20.86 -22.76 6.26
CA VAL A 98 19.99 -23.77 6.87
C VAL A 98 18.80 -24.03 5.95
N PRO A 99 18.42 -25.31 5.71
CA PRO A 99 17.23 -25.62 4.92
C PRO A 99 15.95 -25.17 5.63
N LEU A 100 14.89 -24.91 4.84
CA LEU A 100 13.66 -24.29 5.29
C LEU A 100 12.55 -25.32 5.53
N PRO A 101 11.96 -25.43 6.71
CA PRO A 101 10.75 -26.21 6.93
C PRO A 101 9.55 -25.52 6.29
N CYS A 102 8.84 -26.27 5.43
CA CYS A 102 7.75 -25.77 4.62
C CYS A 102 6.49 -26.64 4.75
N ILE A 103 5.35 -26.01 4.72
CA ILE A 103 4.05 -26.64 4.48
C ILE A 103 3.79 -26.47 2.97
N VAL A 104 3.55 -27.57 2.28
CA VAL A 104 3.21 -27.56 0.85
C VAL A 104 1.71 -27.65 0.69
N ARG A 105 1.11 -26.66 0.04
CA ARG A 105 -0.31 -26.66 -0.36
C ARG A 105 -0.43 -26.53 -1.87
N ASP A 106 -1.33 -27.29 -2.44
CA ASP A 106 -1.72 -27.11 -3.84
C ASP A 106 -2.72 -25.96 -3.92
N LEU A 107 -2.26 -24.80 -4.42
CA LEU A 107 -3.00 -23.55 -4.47
C LEU A 107 -3.03 -23.02 -5.89
N THR A 108 -4.19 -22.57 -6.32
CA THR A 108 -4.32 -21.77 -7.54
C THR A 108 -3.62 -20.42 -7.39
N ASP A 109 -3.35 -19.73 -8.48
CA ASP A 109 -2.71 -18.39 -8.44
C ASP A 109 -3.52 -17.39 -7.63
N ASP A 110 -4.84 -17.41 -7.76
CA ASP A 110 -5.71 -16.47 -7.04
C ASP A 110 -5.74 -16.76 -5.54
N GLU A 111 -5.79 -18.04 -5.12
CA GLU A 111 -5.71 -18.44 -3.72
C GLU A 111 -4.35 -18.08 -3.12
N ALA A 112 -3.28 -18.34 -3.84
CA ALA A 112 -1.92 -17.99 -3.43
C ALA A 112 -1.76 -16.49 -3.21
N ILE A 113 -2.27 -15.64 -4.13
CA ILE A 113 -2.28 -14.19 -4.00
C ILE A 113 -3.04 -13.74 -2.76
N ILE A 114 -4.24 -14.27 -2.53
CA ILE A 114 -5.07 -13.88 -1.38
C ILE A 114 -4.36 -14.24 -0.07
N ILE A 115 -3.87 -15.48 0.07
CA ILE A 115 -3.17 -15.93 1.30
C ILE A 115 -1.89 -15.12 1.53
N MET A 116 -1.10 -14.88 0.47
CA MET A 116 0.11 -14.07 0.54
C MET A 116 -0.18 -12.67 1.07
N ILE A 117 -1.21 -12.01 0.55
CA ILE A 117 -1.56 -10.66 0.95
C ILE A 117 -2.11 -10.65 2.37
N ASP A 118 -3.02 -11.56 2.73
CA ASP A 118 -3.62 -11.62 4.06
C ASP A 118 -2.59 -11.86 5.15
N SER A 119 -1.60 -12.71 4.90
CA SER A 119 -0.49 -12.96 5.85
C SER A 119 0.41 -11.73 6.07
N ASN A 120 0.41 -10.75 5.17
CA ASN A 120 1.24 -9.56 5.24
C ASN A 120 0.46 -8.29 5.66
N LEU A 121 -0.85 -8.21 5.40
CA LEU A 121 -1.66 -7.04 5.76
C LEU A 121 -1.81 -6.82 7.28
N GLN A 122 -1.46 -7.82 8.09
CA GLN A 122 -1.47 -7.73 9.55
C GLN A 122 -0.20 -7.11 10.15
N ARG A 123 0.78 -6.74 9.31
CA ARG A 123 2.01 -6.07 9.77
C ARG A 123 1.69 -4.64 10.22
N GLU A 124 2.34 -4.19 11.28
CA GLU A 124 2.16 -2.83 11.82
C GLU A 124 2.63 -1.74 10.85
N ASN A 125 3.73 -1.99 10.14
CA ASN A 125 4.37 -1.01 9.26
C ASN A 125 4.39 -1.51 7.81
N ILE A 126 3.35 -1.16 7.05
CA ILE A 126 3.25 -1.44 5.61
C ILE A 126 3.37 -0.13 4.86
N LEU A 127 4.27 -0.08 3.88
CA LEU A 127 4.47 1.12 3.05
C LEU A 127 3.24 1.40 2.16
N PRO A 128 2.97 2.67 1.82
CA PRO A 128 1.89 3.03 0.91
C PRO A 128 1.95 2.31 -0.44
N SER A 129 3.15 2.13 -1.00
CA SER A 129 3.37 1.36 -2.23
C SER A 129 2.98 -0.10 -2.07
N GLU A 130 3.39 -0.74 -0.97
CA GLU A 130 3.06 -2.13 -0.67
C GLU A 130 1.55 -2.33 -0.53
N LYS A 131 0.86 -1.45 0.23
CA LYS A 131 -0.61 -1.47 0.33
C LYS A 131 -1.29 -1.27 -1.03
N ALA A 132 -0.77 -0.36 -1.85
CA ALA A 132 -1.33 -0.06 -3.17
C ALA A 132 -1.35 -1.30 -4.07
N PHE A 133 -0.21 -1.96 -4.22
CA PHE A 133 -0.10 -3.17 -5.04
C PHE A 133 -0.82 -4.38 -4.41
N ALA A 134 -0.74 -4.55 -3.08
CA ALA A 134 -1.44 -5.62 -2.37
C ALA A 134 -2.95 -5.53 -2.57
N TYR A 135 -3.56 -4.35 -2.37
CA TYR A 135 -5.00 -4.18 -2.57
C TYR A 135 -5.43 -4.39 -4.01
N LYS A 136 -4.63 -3.90 -4.98
CA LYS A 136 -4.90 -4.14 -6.41
C LYS A 136 -4.87 -5.62 -6.73
N MET A 137 -3.79 -6.32 -6.37
CA MET A 137 -3.63 -7.76 -6.63
C MET A 137 -4.75 -8.59 -5.99
N LYS A 138 -5.09 -8.32 -4.72
CA LYS A 138 -6.15 -9.05 -4.00
C LYS A 138 -7.52 -8.82 -4.64
N LEU A 139 -7.88 -7.59 -4.98
CA LEU A 139 -9.14 -7.30 -5.65
C LEU A 139 -9.23 -7.98 -7.02
N ASP A 140 -8.14 -8.00 -7.77
CA ASP A 140 -8.12 -8.63 -9.08
C ASP A 140 -8.22 -10.17 -8.96
N ALA A 141 -7.58 -10.79 -7.96
CA ALA A 141 -7.72 -12.21 -7.65
C ALA A 141 -9.16 -12.56 -7.22
N MET A 142 -9.75 -11.80 -6.29
CA MET A 142 -11.13 -12.00 -5.83
C MET A 142 -12.15 -11.89 -6.97
N LYS A 143 -11.97 -10.96 -7.90
CA LYS A 143 -12.86 -10.83 -9.07
C LYS A 143 -12.76 -12.06 -9.98
N ARG A 144 -11.54 -12.58 -10.24
CA ARG A 144 -11.35 -13.78 -11.07
C ARG A 144 -11.98 -15.01 -10.42
N GLN A 145 -11.85 -15.16 -9.10
CA GLN A 145 -12.53 -16.24 -8.36
C GLN A 145 -14.06 -16.12 -8.44
N GLY A 146 -14.62 -14.92 -8.25
CA GLY A 146 -16.06 -14.68 -8.38
C GLY A 146 -16.59 -15.04 -9.76
N GLN A 147 -15.91 -14.67 -10.83
CA GLN A 147 -16.28 -15.04 -12.19
C GLN A 147 -16.23 -16.55 -12.45
N ARG A 148 -15.25 -17.28 -11.88
CA ARG A 148 -15.17 -18.75 -12.00
C ARG A 148 -16.32 -19.44 -11.27
N THR A 149 -16.71 -18.94 -10.10
CA THR A 149 -17.83 -19.48 -9.31
C THR A 149 -19.15 -19.29 -10.05
N ASP A 150 -19.39 -18.15 -10.69
CA ASP A 150 -20.58 -17.89 -11.49
C ASP A 150 -20.70 -18.83 -12.71
N LEU A 151 -19.59 -19.21 -13.32
CA LEU A 151 -19.55 -20.13 -14.46
C LEU A 151 -19.77 -21.59 -14.06
N THR A 152 -19.39 -21.98 -12.84
CA THR A 152 -19.54 -23.37 -12.34
C THR A 152 -20.82 -23.60 -11.56
N SER A 153 -21.48 -22.57 -11.05
CA SER A 153 -22.63 -22.66 -10.13
C SER A 153 -23.99 -22.46 -10.79
N ALA A 154 -24.15 -22.78 -12.06
CA ALA A 154 -25.47 -22.74 -12.71
C ALA A 154 -26.52 -23.73 -12.11
N THR A 155 -26.18 -24.49 -11.07
CA THR A 155 -27.05 -25.57 -10.56
C THR A 155 -27.35 -25.56 -9.06
N LEU A 156 -26.73 -24.67 -8.24
CA LEU A 156 -27.04 -24.62 -6.81
C LEU A 156 -27.17 -23.15 -6.34
N LEU A 157 -28.44 -22.76 -6.20
CA LEU A 157 -28.88 -21.51 -5.55
C LEU A 157 -28.42 -21.46 -4.08
N GLN A 158 -27.17 -21.12 -3.82
CA GLN A 158 -26.82 -20.51 -2.55
C GLN A 158 -26.75 -19.01 -2.79
N LYS A 159 -27.52 -18.24 -2.00
CA LYS A 159 -27.49 -16.79 -1.93
C LYS A 159 -26.05 -16.35 -1.75
N SER A 160 -25.36 -16.04 -2.84
CA SER A 160 -24.06 -15.36 -2.73
C SER A 160 -24.33 -14.02 -2.06
N ASP A 161 -23.59 -13.77 -1.03
CA ASP A 161 -23.53 -12.48 -0.33
C ASP A 161 -23.37 -11.38 -1.40
N LYS A 162 -24.34 -10.49 -1.53
CA LYS A 162 -24.35 -9.44 -2.58
C LYS A 162 -23.26 -8.39 -2.40
N ARG A 163 -22.30 -8.64 -1.47
CA ARG A 163 -21.20 -7.75 -1.19
C ARG A 163 -20.18 -7.75 -2.33
N THR A 164 -19.74 -6.57 -2.70
CA THR A 164 -18.66 -6.42 -3.69
C THR A 164 -17.30 -6.85 -3.11
N SER A 165 -16.38 -7.30 -3.95
CA SER A 165 -15.01 -7.63 -3.51
C SER A 165 -14.33 -6.49 -2.74
N ARG A 166 -14.70 -5.23 -2.99
CA ARG A 166 -14.21 -4.07 -2.24
C ARG A 166 -14.80 -3.98 -0.84
N GLU A 167 -16.06 -4.32 -0.67
CA GLU A 167 -16.72 -4.37 0.65
C GLU A 167 -16.09 -5.42 1.54
N ILE A 168 -15.84 -6.59 0.98
CA ILE A 168 -15.15 -7.67 1.68
C ILE A 168 -13.73 -7.23 2.08
N LEU A 169 -12.97 -6.61 1.17
CA LEU A 169 -11.63 -6.13 1.47
C LEU A 169 -11.64 -5.03 2.54
N ALA A 170 -12.60 -4.10 2.49
CA ALA A 170 -12.75 -3.03 3.48
C ALA A 170 -13.03 -3.59 4.88
N GLU A 171 -13.92 -4.57 4.98
CA GLU A 171 -14.22 -5.25 6.24
C GLU A 171 -13.00 -6.00 6.80
N GLN A 172 -12.25 -6.70 5.96
CA GLN A 172 -11.06 -7.45 6.37
C GLN A 172 -9.90 -6.57 6.82
N THR A 173 -9.74 -5.39 6.22
CA THR A 173 -8.63 -4.47 6.51
C THR A 173 -8.98 -3.39 7.52
N GLY A 174 -10.25 -3.19 7.82
CA GLY A 174 -10.73 -2.08 8.65
C GLY A 174 -10.58 -0.70 7.98
N GLU A 175 -10.22 -0.65 6.69
CA GLU A 175 -10.07 0.59 5.95
C GLU A 175 -11.36 0.94 5.17
N SER A 176 -11.62 2.23 4.96
CA SER A 176 -12.78 2.65 4.17
C SER A 176 -12.58 2.34 2.69
N HIS A 177 -13.67 2.12 1.95
CA HIS A 177 -13.67 1.93 0.49
C HIS A 177 -12.91 3.04 -0.25
N GLU A 178 -13.07 4.27 0.22
CA GLU A 178 -12.42 5.44 -0.36
C GLU A 178 -10.91 5.41 -0.12
N GLN A 179 -10.48 4.94 1.05
CA GLN A 179 -9.06 4.79 1.36
C GLN A 179 -8.41 3.70 0.51
N ILE A 180 -9.08 2.54 0.36
CA ILE A 180 -8.61 1.46 -0.53
C ILE A 180 -8.49 1.97 -1.97
N ARG A 181 -9.48 2.75 -2.45
CA ARG A 181 -9.44 3.35 -3.79
C ARG A 181 -8.24 4.28 -3.96
N LYS A 182 -7.92 5.09 -2.94
CA LYS A 182 -6.76 5.98 -2.95
C LYS A 182 -5.45 5.20 -3.00
N TYR A 183 -5.30 4.14 -2.21
CA TYR A 183 -4.11 3.28 -2.30
C TYR A 183 -3.97 2.67 -3.69
N ILE A 184 -5.02 2.03 -4.22
CA ILE A 184 -4.96 1.44 -5.56
C ILE A 184 -4.59 2.49 -6.61
N ARG A 185 -5.06 3.74 -6.43
CA ARG A 185 -4.73 4.82 -7.36
C ARG A 185 -3.22 5.10 -7.42
N LEU A 186 -2.47 4.90 -6.33
CA LEU A 186 -1.02 5.08 -6.31
C LEU A 186 -0.27 4.13 -7.26
N THR A 187 -0.85 3.00 -7.66
CA THR A 187 -0.22 2.07 -8.60
C THR A 187 -0.04 2.64 -10.01
N TYR A 188 -0.58 3.83 -10.29
CA TYR A 188 -0.43 4.56 -11.56
C TYR A 188 0.66 5.64 -11.50
N LEU A 189 1.35 5.77 -10.38
CA LEU A 189 2.50 6.66 -10.25
C LEU A 189 3.76 5.99 -10.81
N LEU A 190 4.66 6.82 -11.32
CA LEU A 190 6.02 6.39 -11.62
C LEU A 190 6.70 5.86 -10.34
N PRO A 191 7.61 4.88 -10.45
CA PRO A 191 8.29 4.29 -9.28
C PRO A 191 8.98 5.32 -8.40
N GLU A 192 9.57 6.36 -8.99
CA GLU A 192 10.28 7.44 -8.29
C GLU A 192 9.31 8.29 -7.45
N LEU A 193 8.15 8.66 -8.01
CA LEU A 193 7.12 9.38 -7.28
C LEU A 193 6.53 8.53 -6.15
N LEU A 194 6.34 7.24 -6.41
CA LEU A 194 5.83 6.31 -5.42
C LEU A 194 6.83 6.11 -4.27
N ALA A 195 8.13 6.07 -4.56
CA ALA A 195 9.17 6.04 -3.53
C ALA A 195 9.14 7.29 -2.63
N MET A 196 8.88 8.48 -3.19
CA MET A 196 8.69 9.70 -2.40
C MET A 196 7.46 9.63 -1.47
N VAL A 197 6.43 8.86 -1.85
CA VAL A 197 5.28 8.61 -0.97
C VAL A 197 5.66 7.70 0.19
N ASP A 198 6.43 6.66 -0.07
CA ASP A 198 6.95 5.76 0.97
C ASP A 198 7.86 6.52 1.95
N ASN A 199 8.74 7.38 1.45
CA ASN A 199 9.63 8.22 2.27
C ASN A 199 8.84 9.13 3.24
N SER A 200 7.64 9.56 2.87
CA SER A 200 6.79 10.38 3.75
C SER A 200 6.34 9.63 5.02
N VAL A 201 6.25 8.32 4.96
CA VAL A 201 5.92 7.44 6.11
C VAL A 201 7.18 7.08 6.89
N LEU A 202 8.28 6.82 6.20
CA LEU A 202 9.57 6.51 6.80
C LEU A 202 10.18 7.71 7.53
N LYS A 203 9.69 8.95 7.23
CA LYS A 203 10.16 10.22 7.82
C LYS A 203 11.65 10.46 7.63
N ASP A 204 12.21 9.96 6.55
CA ASP A 204 13.59 10.22 6.18
C ASP A 204 13.73 11.68 5.76
N LYS A 205 14.48 12.46 6.55
CA LYS A 205 14.62 13.92 6.36
C LYS A 205 15.50 14.28 5.15
N ASP A 206 16.33 13.37 4.72
CA ASP A 206 17.31 13.60 3.66
C ASP A 206 16.75 13.30 2.26
N THR A 207 15.50 12.78 2.18
CA THR A 207 14.86 12.44 0.93
C THR A 207 13.60 13.28 0.66
N LYS A 208 13.34 13.54 -0.63
CA LYS A 208 12.11 14.22 -1.05
C LYS A 208 10.89 13.37 -0.68
N GLN A 209 9.87 14.02 -0.17
CA GLN A 209 8.66 13.37 0.34
C GLN A 209 7.42 13.96 -0.31
N ILE A 210 6.45 13.11 -0.63
CA ILE A 210 5.14 13.51 -1.13
C ILE A 210 4.07 12.85 -0.25
N ALA A 211 3.19 13.65 0.33
CA ALA A 211 2.09 13.12 1.15
C ALA A 211 1.06 12.36 0.29
N MET A 212 0.28 11.49 0.93
CA MET A 212 -0.72 10.63 0.27
C MET A 212 -1.72 11.41 -0.61
N ARG A 213 -2.23 12.56 -0.14
CA ARG A 213 -3.24 13.35 -0.89
C ARG A 213 -2.69 13.93 -2.19
N PRO A 214 -1.57 14.67 -2.19
CA PRO A 214 -0.90 15.09 -3.43
C PRO A 214 -0.63 13.93 -4.38
N ALA A 215 -0.10 12.82 -3.87
CA ALA A 215 0.23 11.65 -4.67
C ALA A 215 -0.98 11.06 -5.42
N VAL A 216 -2.15 10.99 -4.77
CA VAL A 216 -3.39 10.57 -5.43
C VAL A 216 -3.77 11.50 -6.57
N GLU A 217 -3.61 12.83 -6.42
CA GLU A 217 -3.89 13.78 -7.51
C GLU A 217 -2.89 13.60 -8.66
N LEU A 218 -1.61 13.43 -8.37
CA LEU A 218 -0.56 13.19 -9.37
C LEU A 218 -0.77 11.88 -10.16
N SER A 219 -1.37 10.87 -9.55
CA SER A 219 -1.67 9.61 -10.22
C SER A 219 -2.68 9.73 -11.38
N TYR A 220 -3.34 10.87 -11.54
CA TYR A 220 -4.23 11.16 -12.68
C TYR A 220 -3.51 11.78 -13.86
N LEU A 221 -2.27 12.19 -13.72
CA LEU A 221 -1.42 12.68 -14.79
C LEU A 221 -0.98 11.52 -15.69
N SER A 222 -0.74 11.81 -16.95
CA SER A 222 -0.12 10.87 -17.89
C SER A 222 1.34 10.57 -17.47
N GLU A 223 1.89 9.47 -17.95
CA GLU A 223 3.29 9.09 -17.65
C GLU A 223 4.28 10.19 -18.10
N GLY A 224 4.05 10.79 -19.26
CA GLY A 224 4.89 11.91 -19.76
C GLY A 224 4.83 13.13 -18.84
N GLU A 225 3.63 13.52 -18.38
CA GLU A 225 3.46 14.65 -17.46
C GLU A 225 4.11 14.36 -16.10
N GLN A 226 4.04 13.12 -15.62
CA GLN A 226 4.71 12.70 -14.38
C GLN A 226 6.23 12.77 -14.52
N ARG A 227 6.82 12.38 -15.67
CA ARG A 227 8.26 12.50 -15.96
C ARG A 227 8.70 13.96 -15.96
N THR A 228 7.98 14.82 -16.68
CA THR A 228 8.25 16.26 -16.70
C THR A 228 8.16 16.89 -15.33
N LEU A 229 7.18 16.45 -14.51
CA LEU A 229 7.07 16.91 -13.14
C LEU A 229 8.29 16.49 -12.30
N LEU A 230 8.76 15.24 -12.43
CA LEU A 230 9.97 14.76 -11.72
C LEU A 230 11.19 15.60 -12.09
N GLU A 231 11.45 15.81 -13.38
CA GLU A 231 12.56 16.64 -13.85
C GLU A 231 12.48 18.06 -13.29
N THR A 232 11.28 18.67 -13.30
CA THR A 232 11.08 20.00 -12.75
C THR A 232 11.29 20.04 -11.23
N MET A 233 10.82 19.01 -10.50
CA MET A 233 11.03 18.89 -9.06
C MET A 233 12.51 18.73 -8.68
N GLU A 234 13.31 18.08 -9.53
CA GLU A 234 14.75 17.94 -9.36
C GLU A 234 15.46 19.27 -9.58
N CYS A 235 15.12 19.99 -10.66
CA CYS A 235 15.70 21.29 -10.99
C CYS A 235 15.39 22.37 -9.95
N GLU A 236 14.15 22.43 -9.47
CA GLU A 236 13.69 23.47 -8.51
C GLU A 236 13.89 23.04 -7.05
N ASP A 237 14.43 21.87 -6.81
CA ASP A 237 14.60 21.25 -5.48
C ASP A 237 13.35 21.37 -4.57
N CYS A 238 12.20 21.12 -5.12
CA CYS A 238 10.94 21.27 -4.42
C CYS A 238 9.98 20.09 -4.68
N THR A 239 8.96 19.95 -3.82
CA THR A 239 7.86 18.99 -4.01
C THR A 239 6.53 19.73 -4.05
N PRO A 240 5.54 19.30 -4.86
CA PRO A 240 4.26 20.01 -5.00
C PRO A 240 3.42 19.90 -3.74
N SER A 241 2.73 20.97 -3.37
CA SER A 241 1.68 20.99 -2.38
C SER A 241 0.39 20.37 -2.92
N HIS A 242 -0.56 20.00 -2.04
CA HIS A 242 -1.85 19.44 -2.45
C HIS A 242 -2.65 20.40 -3.36
N ALA A 243 -2.62 21.71 -3.08
CA ALA A 243 -3.29 22.70 -3.93
C ALA A 243 -2.67 22.76 -5.34
N GLN A 244 -1.35 22.70 -5.43
CA GLN A 244 -0.62 22.68 -6.70
C GLN A 244 -0.93 21.41 -7.50
N THR A 245 -1.01 20.23 -6.85
CA THR A 245 -1.34 18.97 -7.54
C THR A 245 -2.78 18.94 -8.06
N ILE A 246 -3.73 19.56 -7.37
CA ILE A 246 -5.11 19.73 -7.87
C ILE A 246 -5.10 20.58 -9.15
N LYS A 247 -4.38 21.73 -9.15
CA LYS A 247 -4.26 22.57 -10.33
C LYS A 247 -3.63 21.80 -11.52
N MET A 248 -2.52 21.07 -11.27
CA MET A 248 -1.88 20.26 -12.30
C MET A 248 -2.86 19.25 -12.91
N ARG A 249 -3.66 18.57 -12.08
CA ARG A 249 -4.68 17.64 -12.57
C ARG A 249 -5.76 18.34 -13.42
N GLU A 250 -6.17 19.54 -13.05
CA GLU A 250 -7.14 20.32 -13.84
C GLU A 250 -6.57 20.73 -15.19
N PHE A 251 -5.32 21.21 -15.23
CA PHE A 251 -4.62 21.53 -16.49
C PHE A 251 -4.39 20.29 -17.35
N SER A 252 -4.03 19.14 -16.75
CA SER A 252 -3.89 17.86 -17.46
C SER A 252 -5.22 17.43 -18.11
N LYS A 253 -6.33 17.49 -17.37
CA LYS A 253 -7.67 17.21 -17.92
C LYS A 253 -8.05 18.13 -19.11
N ALA A 254 -7.58 19.37 -19.08
CA ALA A 254 -7.81 20.31 -20.15
C ALA A 254 -6.82 20.14 -21.32
N GLY A 255 -5.87 19.20 -21.24
CA GLY A 255 -4.81 19.01 -22.24
C GLY A 255 -3.83 20.19 -22.33
N LYS A 256 -3.67 20.96 -21.24
CA LYS A 256 -2.89 22.21 -21.19
C LYS A 256 -1.73 22.15 -20.20
N LEU A 257 -1.40 20.98 -19.65
CA LEU A 257 -0.30 20.82 -18.71
C LEU A 257 1.03 20.70 -19.47
N THR A 258 1.63 21.84 -19.81
CA THR A 258 2.95 21.91 -20.44
C THR A 258 4.06 22.01 -19.37
N PRO A 259 5.35 21.78 -19.72
CA PRO A 259 6.48 21.94 -18.79
C PRO A 259 6.53 23.34 -18.15
N GLU A 260 6.23 24.39 -18.93
CA GLU A 260 6.20 25.78 -18.44
C GLU A 260 5.07 26.00 -17.41
N VAL A 261 3.92 25.35 -17.63
CA VAL A 261 2.80 25.42 -16.68
C VAL A 261 3.14 24.67 -15.38
N ILE A 262 3.79 23.50 -15.46
CA ILE A 262 4.26 22.75 -14.28
C ILE A 262 5.23 23.61 -13.49
N LEU A 263 6.23 24.22 -14.14
CA LEU A 263 7.20 25.10 -13.52
C LEU A 263 6.51 26.31 -12.84
N SER A 264 5.61 26.98 -13.55
CA SER A 264 4.85 28.12 -12.99
C SER A 264 4.05 27.73 -11.74
N ILE A 265 3.40 26.57 -11.77
CA ILE A 265 2.63 26.07 -10.60
C ILE A 265 3.55 25.74 -9.42
N LEU A 266 4.73 25.14 -9.67
CA LEU A 266 5.68 24.80 -8.59
C LEU A 266 6.30 26.05 -7.95
N GLN A 267 6.50 27.12 -8.72
CA GLN A 267 7.03 28.40 -8.23
C GLN A 267 6.00 29.26 -7.49
N GLU A 268 4.70 28.89 -7.54
CA GLU A 268 3.70 29.58 -6.71
C GLU A 268 4.02 29.43 -5.23
N GLU A 269 3.87 30.52 -4.46
CA GLU A 269 4.00 30.50 -3.00
C GLU A 269 3.08 29.44 -2.36
N LYS A 270 3.67 28.51 -1.63
CA LYS A 270 2.89 27.50 -0.91
C LYS A 270 2.12 28.17 0.24
N PRO A 271 0.84 27.81 0.46
CA PRO A 271 0.04 28.39 1.55
C PRO A 271 0.70 28.31 2.94
N ASN A 272 1.55 27.29 3.16
CA ASN A 272 2.28 27.08 4.41
C ASN A 272 3.57 27.91 4.55
N GLN A 273 4.03 28.57 3.48
CA GLN A 273 5.21 29.45 3.48
C GLN A 273 4.84 30.92 3.76
N LYS A 274 3.55 31.27 3.76
CA LYS A 274 3.14 32.57 4.28
C LYS A 274 3.43 32.63 5.77
N GLU A 275 4.36 33.45 6.16
CA GLU A 275 4.63 33.72 7.57
C GLU A 275 3.32 34.14 8.25
N GLN A 276 2.74 33.25 9.02
CA GLN A 276 1.56 33.56 9.83
C GLN A 276 2.04 33.90 11.24
N PHE A 277 1.99 35.18 11.56
CA PHE A 277 2.18 35.62 12.93
C PHE A 277 0.93 35.26 13.75
N LYS A 278 1.00 34.21 14.54
CA LYS A 278 -0.11 33.74 15.40
C LYS A 278 0.07 34.27 16.82
N ILE A 279 -0.83 35.14 17.24
CA ILE A 279 -0.91 35.57 18.65
C ILE A 279 -1.89 34.66 19.38
N PRO A 280 -1.52 33.95 20.46
CA PRO A 280 -2.44 33.17 21.25
C PRO A 280 -3.60 34.07 21.74
N LYS A 281 -4.85 33.61 21.56
CA LYS A 281 -6.06 34.35 21.90
C LYS A 281 -6.07 34.79 23.39
N GLU A 282 -5.51 33.96 24.25
CA GLU A 282 -5.37 34.22 25.70
C GLU A 282 -4.56 35.48 26.01
N ARG A 283 -3.54 35.81 25.19
CA ARG A 283 -2.71 36.99 25.37
C ARG A 283 -3.41 38.31 25.00
N ILE A 284 -4.37 38.26 24.08
CA ILE A 284 -5.05 39.44 23.55
C ILE A 284 -6.48 39.58 24.07
N SER A 285 -7.10 38.47 24.55
CA SER A 285 -8.49 38.45 25.02
C SER A 285 -8.79 39.47 26.13
N LYS A 286 -7.81 39.75 26.99
CA LYS A 286 -7.94 40.73 28.07
C LYS A 286 -8.17 42.19 27.60
N TYR A 287 -7.89 42.48 26.34
CA TYR A 287 -8.07 43.81 25.73
C TYR A 287 -9.40 43.95 24.97
N PHE A 288 -10.21 42.90 24.89
CA PHE A 288 -11.44 42.86 24.13
C PHE A 288 -12.60 42.38 24.97
N ALA A 289 -13.80 42.85 24.66
CA ALA A 289 -15.01 42.38 25.31
C ALA A 289 -15.29 40.89 24.99
N PRO A 290 -15.86 40.12 25.95
CA PRO A 290 -16.24 38.74 25.69
C PRO A 290 -17.15 38.61 24.46
N GLY A 291 -16.83 37.65 23.54
CA GLY A 291 -17.62 37.44 22.33
C GLY A 291 -17.24 38.32 21.13
N THR A 292 -16.17 39.13 21.20
CA THR A 292 -15.70 39.92 20.04
C THR A 292 -15.26 38.99 18.88
N PRO A 293 -15.79 39.17 17.65
CA PRO A 293 -15.37 38.39 16.48
C PRO A 293 -13.87 38.55 16.16
N ALA A 294 -13.21 37.47 15.68
CA ALA A 294 -11.77 37.47 15.37
C ALA A 294 -11.36 38.61 14.40
N GLN A 295 -12.16 38.83 13.36
CA GLN A 295 -11.93 39.90 12.39
C GLN A 295 -11.92 41.31 13.00
N LYS A 296 -12.82 41.55 13.93
CA LYS A 296 -12.89 42.84 14.66
C LYS A 296 -11.71 43.02 15.62
N MET A 297 -11.19 41.93 16.19
CA MET A 297 -9.96 41.94 16.99
C MET A 297 -8.77 42.32 16.12
N GLU A 298 -8.64 41.70 14.94
CA GLU A 298 -7.57 41.96 13.97
C GLU A 298 -7.55 43.41 13.52
N ASP A 299 -8.69 43.95 13.08
CA ASP A 299 -8.83 45.36 12.66
C ASP A 299 -8.45 46.33 13.78
N THR A 300 -8.81 46.01 15.01
CA THR A 300 -8.47 46.84 16.16
C THR A 300 -6.98 46.82 16.48
N ILE A 301 -6.33 45.64 16.36
CA ILE A 301 -4.88 45.46 16.55
C ILE A 301 -4.12 46.30 15.49
N VAL A 302 -4.52 46.17 14.22
CA VAL A 302 -3.88 46.92 13.11
C VAL A 302 -3.99 48.46 13.39
N LYS A 303 -5.18 48.97 13.71
CA LYS A 303 -5.38 50.38 14.05
C LYS A 303 -4.53 50.82 15.24
N ALA A 304 -4.42 49.99 16.28
CA ALA A 304 -3.60 50.30 17.45
C ALA A 304 -2.11 50.40 17.10
N LEU A 305 -1.62 49.52 16.25
CA LEU A 305 -0.22 49.55 15.76
C LEU A 305 0.05 50.76 14.88
N GLU A 306 -0.88 51.18 14.04
CA GLU A 306 -0.77 52.40 13.23
C GLU A 306 -0.69 53.66 14.11
N LEU A 307 -1.52 53.74 15.12
CA LEU A 307 -1.47 54.83 16.10
C LEU A 307 -0.16 54.86 16.90
N TYR A 308 0.32 53.67 17.29
CA TYR A 308 1.60 53.56 17.99
C TYR A 308 2.77 54.02 17.11
N ARG A 309 2.79 53.62 15.84
CA ARG A 309 3.80 54.04 14.87
C ARG A 309 3.77 55.58 14.62
N LYS A 310 2.57 56.15 14.56
CA LYS A 310 2.41 57.61 14.42
C LYS A 310 2.97 58.37 15.63
N ARG A 311 2.68 57.88 16.83
CA ARG A 311 3.23 58.48 18.08
C ARG A 311 4.76 58.40 18.19
N GLN A 312 5.36 57.29 17.75
CA GLN A 312 6.81 57.14 17.70
C GLN A 312 7.43 58.16 16.74
N ARG A 313 6.84 58.39 15.57
CA ARG A 313 7.35 59.41 14.63
C ARG A 313 7.24 60.83 15.16
N ASP A 314 6.18 61.14 15.90
CA ASP A 314 5.97 62.46 16.49
C ASP A 314 6.91 62.71 17.69
N GLN A 315 7.38 61.66 18.38
CA GLN A 315 8.35 61.75 19.48
C GLN A 315 9.80 61.80 19.01
N SER A 316 10.09 61.40 17.76
CA SER A 316 11.44 61.43 17.16
C SER A 316 11.67 62.65 16.29
N ARG A 317 10.75 63.62 16.28
CA ARG A 317 10.88 64.98 15.76
C ARG A 317 11.02 65.96 16.87
#